data_cf40a8029b147fc192e911ca8a559738
#
_entry.id   cf40a8029b147fc192e911ca8a559738
#
_cell.length_a   1.000
_cell.length_b   1.000
_cell.length_c   1.000
_cell.angle_alpha   90.00
_cell.angle_beta   90.00
_cell.angle_gamma   90.00
#
_symmetry.space_group_name_H-M   'P 1'
#
loop_
_entity.id
_entity.type
_entity.pdbx_description
1 polymer ?
#
loop_
_entity_poly.entity_id
_entity_poly.type
_entity_poly.pdbx_seq_one_letter_code
_entity_poly.pdbx_strand_id
1 'polypeptide(L)'
;MTEPKNSPLQSVPAFWPMAMAATLLEQGTELYAKNLKFVEEEIRIHGELRPTLATPNQVRLDLRTMVLRDYGKPGGIPTLIDAPHAGHTAMIADYYQGQSLVQTLLANGIGHVALTDWKSATADMKDLEVDNYLAEVTVAIDDLGGRVNLVGLCQGGWMSAMIAARFPDKVNSLVLAGAPIDTDAGNGSIKQMVHQSPASFYEELVALGGGLMKGKFMLQGWKNMHPGQHYVQDHVDLYEHIDDPA
;
A
#
# COMPACT_ATOMS: atom_id res chain seq x y z
N MET A 1 11.12 20.55 -31.70
CA MET A 1 9.69 20.58 -31.33
C MET A 1 9.65 20.19 -29.87
N THR A 2 9.49 21.16 -28.99
CA THR A 2 9.41 20.95 -27.54
C THR A 2 7.98 20.55 -27.20
N GLU A 3 7.78 19.38 -26.60
CA GLU A 3 6.48 18.97 -26.06
C GLU A 3 5.99 20.00 -25.03
N PRO A 4 4.71 20.35 -25.04
CA PRO A 4 4.17 21.24 -24.03
C PRO A 4 4.20 20.53 -22.67
N LYS A 5 4.91 21.11 -21.71
CA LYS A 5 4.84 20.70 -20.29
C LYS A 5 3.37 20.77 -19.88
N ASN A 6 2.79 19.63 -19.54
CA ASN A 6 1.46 19.55 -18.93
C ASN A 6 1.43 20.48 -17.70
N SER A 7 0.58 21.49 -17.76
CA SER A 7 0.35 22.39 -16.64
C SER A 7 -0.28 21.58 -15.48
N PRO A 8 0.16 21.75 -14.23
CA PRO A 8 -0.44 21.11 -13.06
C PRO A 8 -1.96 21.30 -12.96
N LEU A 9 -2.48 22.39 -13.54
CA LEU A 9 -3.91 22.71 -13.55
C LEU A 9 -4.77 21.80 -14.43
N GLN A 10 -4.16 20.94 -15.28
CA GLN A 10 -4.93 20.01 -16.13
C GLN A 10 -5.43 18.75 -15.37
N SER A 11 -4.99 18.52 -14.15
CA SER A 11 -5.41 17.40 -13.32
C SER A 11 -6.51 17.74 -12.29
N VAL A 12 -6.89 19.01 -12.18
CA VAL A 12 -7.92 19.46 -11.23
C VAL A 12 -9.32 19.19 -11.81
N PRO A 13 -10.24 18.55 -11.07
CA PRO A 13 -11.60 18.29 -11.55
C PRO A 13 -12.29 19.57 -12.06
N ALA A 14 -13.03 19.46 -13.18
CA ALA A 14 -13.61 20.62 -13.89
C ALA A 14 -14.64 21.43 -13.04
N PHE A 15 -15.23 20.84 -12.00
CA PHE A 15 -16.15 21.56 -11.09
C PHE A 15 -15.42 22.49 -10.09
N TRP A 16 -14.14 22.28 -9.89
CA TRP A 16 -13.33 22.96 -8.88
C TRP A 16 -13.19 24.48 -9.09
N PRO A 17 -12.95 24.96 -10.32
CA PRO A 17 -12.94 26.41 -10.57
C PRO A 17 -14.24 27.11 -10.24
N MET A 18 -15.38 26.43 -10.43
CA MET A 18 -16.70 26.98 -10.10
C MET A 18 -16.92 27.06 -8.59
N ALA A 19 -16.51 26.04 -7.84
CA ALA A 19 -16.55 26.03 -6.39
C ALA A 19 -15.67 27.13 -5.80
N MET A 20 -14.44 27.30 -6.30
CA MET A 20 -13.56 28.41 -5.90
C MET A 20 -14.16 29.79 -6.22
N ALA A 21 -14.75 29.97 -7.38
CA ALA A 21 -15.36 31.26 -7.75
C ALA A 21 -16.54 31.61 -6.85
N ALA A 22 -17.39 30.66 -6.51
CA ALA A 22 -18.49 30.86 -5.58
C ALA A 22 -17.99 31.26 -4.18
N THR A 23 -16.94 30.60 -3.70
CA THR A 23 -16.33 30.86 -2.39
C THR A 23 -15.66 32.23 -2.31
N LEU A 24 -15.02 32.68 -3.37
CA LEU A 24 -14.39 34.01 -3.45
C LEU A 24 -15.40 35.15 -3.38
N LEU A 25 -16.64 34.92 -3.80
CA LEU A 25 -17.71 35.90 -3.78
C LEU A 25 -18.39 36.05 -2.42
N GLU A 26 -18.33 35.02 -1.57
CA GLU A 26 -19.12 34.97 -0.36
C GLU A 26 -18.41 35.23 0.98
N GLN A 27 -17.10 34.94 1.14
CA GLN A 27 -16.49 34.88 2.48
C GLN A 27 -14.99 35.17 2.61
N GLY A 28 -14.40 36.15 2.04
CA GLY A 28 -13.10 36.69 2.51
C GLY A 28 -11.84 35.81 2.44
N THR A 29 -10.73 36.35 2.94
CA THR A 29 -9.36 35.87 2.76
C THR A 29 -9.04 34.50 3.39
N GLU A 30 -9.67 34.14 4.50
CA GLU A 30 -9.41 32.85 5.19
C GLU A 30 -9.88 31.65 4.36
N LEU A 31 -11.07 31.77 3.78
CA LEU A 31 -11.63 30.70 2.95
C LEU A 31 -10.86 30.53 1.64
N TYR A 32 -10.34 31.63 1.12
CA TYR A 32 -9.43 31.60 -0.04
C TYR A 32 -8.11 30.86 0.29
N ALA A 33 -7.53 31.16 1.45
CA ALA A 33 -6.31 30.48 1.90
C ALA A 33 -6.54 28.97 2.11
N LYS A 34 -7.68 28.59 2.70
CA LYS A 34 -8.08 27.19 2.89
C LYS A 34 -8.26 26.45 1.55
N ASN A 35 -8.92 27.10 0.58
CA ASN A 35 -9.04 26.53 -0.77
C ASN A 35 -7.69 26.37 -1.49
N LEU A 36 -6.77 27.30 -1.31
CA LEU A 36 -5.42 27.17 -1.87
C LEU A 36 -4.68 25.97 -1.26
N LYS A 37 -4.70 25.83 0.07
CA LYS A 37 -4.14 24.66 0.76
C LYS A 37 -4.73 23.36 0.24
N PHE A 38 -6.04 23.28 0.07
CA PHE A 38 -6.69 22.10 -0.46
C PHE A 38 -6.22 21.76 -1.87
N VAL A 39 -6.11 22.74 -2.77
CA VAL A 39 -5.58 22.54 -4.13
C VAL A 39 -4.11 22.09 -4.09
N GLU A 40 -3.29 22.67 -3.21
CA GLU A 40 -1.90 22.27 -3.02
C GLU A 40 -1.80 20.82 -2.54
N GLU A 41 -2.64 20.41 -1.56
CA GLU A 41 -2.70 19.05 -1.08
C GLU A 41 -3.20 18.06 -2.14
N GLU A 42 -4.24 18.41 -2.89
CA GLU A 42 -4.71 17.61 -4.02
C GLU A 42 -3.61 17.38 -5.07
N ILE A 43 -2.87 18.43 -5.42
CA ILE A 43 -1.72 18.34 -6.33
C ILE A 43 -0.63 17.46 -5.72
N ARG A 44 -0.36 17.58 -4.42
CA ARG A 44 0.63 16.79 -3.70
C ARG A 44 0.23 15.31 -3.65
N ILE A 45 -1.04 15.00 -3.35
CA ILE A 45 -1.57 13.63 -3.28
C ILE A 45 -1.54 12.96 -4.65
N HIS A 46 -1.90 13.69 -5.71
CA HIS A 46 -1.85 13.17 -7.09
C HIS A 46 -0.46 13.24 -7.72
N GLY A 47 0.48 13.91 -7.07
CA GLY A 47 1.89 13.95 -7.41
C GLY A 47 2.64 12.69 -6.94
N GLU A 48 3.96 12.78 -6.92
CA GLU A 48 4.83 11.68 -6.50
C GLU A 48 4.97 11.62 -4.97
N LEU A 49 3.87 11.43 -4.23
CA LEU A 49 3.96 11.07 -2.82
C LEU A 49 4.64 9.71 -2.68
N ARG A 50 5.84 9.70 -2.13
CA ARG A 50 6.49 8.46 -1.75
C ARG A 50 6.03 8.09 -0.34
N PRO A 51 5.41 6.91 -0.18
CA PRO A 51 5.03 6.44 1.14
C PRO A 51 6.28 6.31 2.04
N THR A 52 6.16 6.77 3.27
CA THR A 52 7.20 6.64 4.29
C THR A 52 6.67 5.82 5.46
N LEU A 53 7.53 4.98 6.04
CA LEU A 53 7.20 4.24 7.23
C LEU A 53 7.29 5.16 8.46
N ALA A 54 6.31 5.08 9.37
CA ALA A 54 6.18 5.99 10.51
C ALA A 54 7.21 5.74 11.60
N THR A 55 7.70 4.50 11.72
CA THR A 55 8.62 4.10 12.78
C THR A 55 10.06 4.05 12.26
N PRO A 56 11.04 4.61 12.99
CA PRO A 56 12.45 4.49 12.65
C PRO A 56 12.87 3.02 12.48
N ASN A 57 13.50 2.71 11.37
CA ASN A 57 13.92 1.36 11.01
C ASN A 57 15.26 1.34 10.31
N GLN A 58 15.84 0.15 10.15
CA GLN A 58 17.06 -0.07 9.41
C GLN A 58 16.80 -1.06 8.26
N VAL A 59 17.43 -0.83 7.11
CA VAL A 59 17.46 -1.81 6.04
C VAL A 59 18.41 -2.92 6.47
N ARG A 60 17.87 -4.12 6.63
CA ARG A 60 18.62 -5.32 7.00
C ARG A 60 19.05 -6.13 5.79
N LEU A 61 18.15 -6.32 4.83
CA LEU A 61 18.41 -6.92 3.53
C LEU A 61 17.82 -6.05 2.44
N ASP A 62 18.49 -5.99 1.30
CA ASP A 62 18.01 -5.39 0.06
C ASP A 62 18.05 -6.46 -1.03
N LEU A 63 16.92 -7.14 -1.24
CA LEU A 63 16.75 -8.23 -2.17
C LEU A 63 16.16 -7.73 -3.51
N ARG A 64 15.99 -8.61 -4.47
CA ARG A 64 15.49 -8.23 -5.79
C ARG A 64 14.06 -7.69 -5.74
N THR A 65 13.18 -8.37 -5.00
CA THR A 65 11.74 -8.03 -4.95
C THR A 65 11.34 -7.27 -3.70
N MET A 66 12.14 -7.32 -2.63
CA MET A 66 11.80 -6.65 -1.37
C MET A 66 13.02 -6.11 -0.62
N VAL A 67 12.74 -5.21 0.30
CA VAL A 67 13.65 -4.76 1.36
C VAL A 67 13.15 -5.34 2.69
N LEU A 68 14.02 -5.97 3.47
CA LEU A 68 13.72 -6.35 4.84
C LEU A 68 14.03 -5.17 5.77
N ARG A 69 13.00 -4.63 6.41
CA ARG A 69 13.12 -3.57 7.42
C ARG A 69 13.19 -4.17 8.81
N ASP A 70 14.12 -3.71 9.63
CA ASP A 70 14.30 -4.15 11.01
C ASP A 70 14.01 -2.98 11.97
N TYR A 71 13.15 -3.22 12.95
CA TYR A 71 12.67 -2.22 13.92
C TYR A 71 13.13 -2.50 15.34
N GLY A 72 13.82 -3.59 15.57
CA GLY A 72 14.04 -4.06 16.93
C GLY A 72 15.47 -4.38 17.29
N LYS A 73 15.63 -4.74 18.54
CA LYS A 73 16.89 -5.29 19.04
C LYS A 73 16.79 -6.82 19.01
N PRO A 74 17.86 -7.51 18.57
CA PRO A 74 17.89 -8.97 18.62
C PRO A 74 17.58 -9.49 20.03
N GLY A 75 16.65 -10.43 20.12
CA GLY A 75 16.28 -11.08 21.38
C GLY A 75 14.98 -11.87 21.23
N GLY A 76 15.01 -13.14 21.59
CA GLY A 76 13.87 -14.04 21.41
C GLY A 76 13.60 -14.40 19.94
N ILE A 77 12.44 -14.98 19.68
CA ILE A 77 11.98 -15.30 18.30
C ILE A 77 11.48 -14.04 17.64
N PRO A 78 12.06 -13.61 16.50
CA PRO A 78 11.61 -12.42 15.78
C PRO A 78 10.18 -12.55 15.29
N THR A 79 9.48 -11.42 15.18
CA THR A 79 8.19 -11.34 14.50
C THR A 79 8.40 -10.69 13.13
N LEU A 80 8.17 -11.46 12.07
CA LEU A 80 8.19 -10.97 10.69
C LEU A 80 6.77 -10.65 10.25
N ILE A 81 6.54 -9.40 9.89
CA ILE A 81 5.30 -8.95 9.25
C ILE A 81 5.50 -9.07 7.74
N ASP A 82 4.68 -9.87 7.10
CA ASP A 82 4.65 -10.01 5.64
C ASP A 82 3.53 -9.13 5.08
N ALA A 83 3.93 -8.01 4.49
CA ALA A 83 3.02 -7.02 3.92
C ALA A 83 2.47 -7.48 2.56
N PRO A 84 1.38 -6.89 2.05
CA PRO A 84 0.91 -7.14 0.70
C PRO A 84 1.99 -6.80 -0.34
N HIS A 85 2.19 -7.70 -1.32
CA HIS A 85 3.22 -7.51 -2.35
C HIS A 85 2.75 -6.68 -3.56
N ALA A 86 1.44 -6.53 -3.75
CA ALA A 86 0.88 -5.76 -4.85
C ALA A 86 -0.32 -4.93 -4.40
N GLY A 87 -0.47 -3.72 -4.96
CA GLY A 87 -1.57 -2.81 -4.68
C GLY A 87 -1.44 -2.01 -3.38
N HIS A 88 -0.58 -2.42 -2.48
CA HIS A 88 -0.29 -1.73 -1.22
C HIS A 88 1.21 -1.61 -1.02
N THR A 89 1.60 -0.69 -0.14
CA THR A 89 2.97 -0.60 0.37
C THR A 89 3.03 -1.22 1.76
N ALA A 90 4.25 -1.41 2.29
CA ALA A 90 4.45 -1.85 3.67
C ALA A 90 3.85 -0.88 4.71
N MET A 91 3.46 0.33 4.31
CA MET A 91 2.77 1.31 5.16
C MET A 91 1.50 0.78 5.82
N ILE A 92 0.83 -0.22 5.24
CA ILE A 92 -0.32 -0.86 5.89
C ILE A 92 0.04 -1.39 7.30
N ALA A 93 1.31 -1.74 7.53
CA ALA A 93 1.80 -2.21 8.81
C ALA A 93 2.41 -1.09 9.69
N ASP A 94 2.78 0.05 9.08
CA ASP A 94 3.48 1.14 9.77
C ASP A 94 3.13 2.49 9.14
N TYR A 95 1.85 2.88 9.27
CA TYR A 95 1.27 4.00 8.52
C TYR A 95 1.59 5.35 9.15
N TYR A 96 1.22 5.54 10.42
CA TYR A 96 1.32 6.81 11.12
C TYR A 96 1.58 6.59 12.61
N GLN A 97 2.05 7.63 13.30
CA GLN A 97 2.24 7.61 14.75
C GLN A 97 0.92 7.30 15.47
N GLY A 98 0.86 6.17 16.18
CA GLY A 98 -0.36 5.68 16.83
C GLY A 98 -1.27 4.85 15.93
N GLN A 99 -1.00 4.76 14.63
CA GLN A 99 -1.68 3.87 13.67
C GLN A 99 -0.66 2.94 13.01
N SER A 100 0.06 2.18 13.82
CA SER A 100 1.11 1.28 13.37
C SER A 100 1.04 -0.04 14.13
N LEU A 101 0.96 -1.14 13.38
CA LEU A 101 1.08 -2.48 13.94
C LEU A 101 2.48 -2.69 14.51
N VAL A 102 3.51 -2.18 13.82
CA VAL A 102 4.91 -2.24 14.30
C VAL A 102 5.02 -1.59 15.67
N GLN A 103 4.53 -0.35 15.84
CA GLN A 103 4.55 0.35 17.12
C GLN A 103 3.78 -0.40 18.20
N THR A 104 2.62 -0.94 17.84
CA THR A 104 1.78 -1.71 18.75
C THR A 104 2.50 -2.95 19.26
N LEU A 105 3.15 -3.71 18.37
CA LEU A 105 3.91 -4.90 18.76
C LEU A 105 5.09 -4.54 19.66
N LEU A 106 5.88 -3.54 19.30
CA LEU A 106 7.02 -3.06 20.10
C LEU A 106 6.58 -2.58 21.50
N ALA A 107 5.49 -1.81 21.57
CA ALA A 107 4.95 -1.30 22.83
C ALA A 107 4.41 -2.41 23.75
N ASN A 108 4.00 -3.54 23.18
CA ASN A 108 3.50 -4.71 23.93
C ASN A 108 4.56 -5.80 24.16
N GLY A 109 5.84 -5.46 24.07
CA GLY A 109 6.93 -6.34 24.48
C GLY A 109 7.46 -7.29 23.40
N ILE A 110 7.00 -7.17 22.14
CA ILE A 110 7.61 -7.86 21.00
C ILE A 110 8.85 -7.07 20.58
N GLY A 111 9.99 -7.38 21.20
CA GLY A 111 11.21 -6.55 21.08
C GLY A 111 11.93 -6.61 19.73
N HIS A 112 11.67 -7.63 18.91
CA HIS A 112 12.28 -7.80 17.59
C HIS A 112 11.19 -7.96 16.53
N VAL A 113 10.92 -6.88 15.81
CA VAL A 113 9.94 -6.83 14.69
C VAL A 113 10.69 -6.55 13.40
N ALA A 114 10.37 -7.27 12.36
CA ALA A 114 10.83 -7.04 10.99
C ALA A 114 9.63 -6.97 10.04
N LEU A 115 9.80 -6.32 8.89
CA LEU A 115 8.74 -6.06 7.91
C LEU A 115 9.27 -6.26 6.49
N THR A 116 8.52 -6.99 5.65
CA THR A 116 8.77 -7.03 4.22
C THR A 116 8.26 -5.74 3.57
N ASP A 117 9.15 -5.01 2.92
CA ASP A 117 8.83 -3.79 2.16
C ASP A 117 9.03 -4.10 0.68
N TRP A 118 7.94 -4.47 0.00
CA TRP A 118 7.96 -4.96 -1.37
C TRP A 118 8.24 -3.83 -2.35
N LYS A 119 9.15 -4.11 -3.29
CA LYS A 119 9.51 -3.17 -4.35
C LYS A 119 8.46 -3.17 -5.45
N SER A 120 8.24 -2.01 -6.06
CA SER A 120 7.44 -1.93 -7.28
C SER A 120 8.06 -2.79 -8.39
N ALA A 121 7.20 -3.49 -9.13
CA ALA A 121 7.63 -4.33 -10.24
C ALA A 121 8.33 -3.51 -11.32
N THR A 122 9.39 -4.07 -11.88
CA THR A 122 10.16 -3.52 -13.00
C THR A 122 10.14 -4.51 -14.17
N ALA A 123 10.48 -4.06 -15.37
CA ALA A 123 10.39 -4.88 -16.58
C ALA A 123 11.28 -6.16 -16.52
N ASP A 124 12.37 -6.12 -15.77
CA ASP A 124 13.26 -7.28 -15.55
C ASP A 124 12.70 -8.31 -14.57
N MET A 125 11.61 -7.98 -13.86
CA MET A 125 10.91 -8.91 -12.97
C MET A 125 9.80 -9.72 -13.68
N LYS A 126 9.59 -9.53 -14.96
CA LYS A 126 8.46 -10.13 -15.72
C LYS A 126 8.43 -11.67 -15.71
N ASP A 127 9.59 -12.30 -15.52
CA ASP A 127 9.73 -13.76 -15.50
C ASP A 127 9.80 -14.32 -14.07
N LEU A 128 9.54 -13.48 -13.05
CA LEU A 128 9.46 -13.93 -11.66
C LEU A 128 8.12 -14.58 -11.38
N GLU A 129 8.17 -15.72 -10.74
CA GLU A 129 7.02 -16.51 -10.28
C GLU A 129 6.84 -16.36 -8.78
N VAL A 130 5.72 -16.83 -8.26
CA VAL A 130 5.41 -16.84 -6.82
C VAL A 130 6.54 -17.46 -6.01
N ASP A 131 7.16 -18.54 -6.51
CA ASP A 131 8.26 -19.20 -5.83
C ASP A 131 9.48 -18.29 -5.61
N ASN A 132 9.74 -17.32 -6.48
CA ASN A 132 10.80 -16.36 -6.28
C ASN A 132 10.52 -15.44 -5.08
N TYR A 133 9.28 -14.99 -4.92
CA TYR A 133 8.85 -14.18 -3.78
C TYR A 133 8.92 -14.98 -2.48
N LEU A 134 8.42 -16.22 -2.48
CA LEU A 134 8.50 -17.11 -1.31
C LEU A 134 9.96 -17.42 -0.92
N ALA A 135 10.84 -17.57 -1.91
CA ALA A 135 12.27 -17.78 -1.66
C ALA A 135 12.89 -16.57 -0.95
N GLU A 136 12.59 -15.34 -1.36
CA GLU A 136 13.11 -14.14 -0.70
C GLU A 136 12.58 -13.98 0.74
N VAL A 137 11.31 -14.27 1.00
CA VAL A 137 10.80 -14.30 2.39
C VAL A 137 11.52 -15.38 3.21
N THR A 138 11.80 -16.53 2.60
CA THR A 138 12.55 -17.61 3.27
C THR A 138 13.98 -17.17 3.61
N VAL A 139 14.67 -16.45 2.69
CA VAL A 139 15.97 -15.84 2.96
C VAL A 139 15.90 -14.85 4.10
N ALA A 140 14.84 -14.02 4.16
CA ALA A 140 14.62 -13.08 5.25
C ALA A 140 14.45 -13.80 6.60
N ILE A 141 13.70 -14.92 6.62
CA ILE A 141 13.54 -15.75 7.83
C ILE A 141 14.89 -16.32 8.26
N ASP A 142 15.71 -16.81 7.32
CA ASP A 142 17.03 -17.35 7.63
C ASP A 142 17.96 -16.28 8.20
N ASP A 143 17.96 -15.08 7.64
CA ASP A 143 18.74 -13.95 8.13
C ASP A 143 18.29 -13.47 9.53
N LEU A 144 17.00 -13.62 9.84
CA LEU A 144 16.43 -13.32 11.16
C LEU A 144 16.71 -14.41 12.21
N GLY A 145 17.39 -15.50 11.85
CA GLY A 145 17.77 -16.59 12.76
C GLY A 145 17.07 -17.93 12.48
N GLY A 146 16.43 -18.07 11.33
CA GLY A 146 15.89 -19.32 10.81
C GLY A 146 14.48 -19.68 11.29
N ARG A 147 13.95 -18.97 12.30
CA ARG A 147 12.58 -19.20 12.82
C ARG A 147 11.94 -17.90 13.29
N VAL A 148 10.70 -17.65 12.86
CA VAL A 148 9.98 -16.40 13.16
C VAL A 148 8.54 -16.67 13.63
N ASN A 149 7.95 -15.69 14.33
CA ASN A 149 6.51 -15.53 14.37
C ASN A 149 6.12 -14.79 13.08
N LEU A 150 5.28 -15.38 12.25
CA LEU A 150 4.93 -14.84 10.94
C LEU A 150 3.54 -14.22 10.98
N VAL A 151 3.45 -12.93 10.62
CA VAL A 151 2.20 -12.17 10.57
C VAL A 151 1.95 -11.74 9.13
N GLY A 152 1.04 -12.42 8.46
CA GLY A 152 0.69 -12.11 7.07
C GLY A 152 -0.51 -11.18 6.97
N LEU A 153 -0.31 -10.03 6.33
CA LEU A 153 -1.36 -9.03 6.12
C LEU A 153 -1.89 -9.10 4.68
N CYS A 154 -3.21 -9.28 4.54
CA CYS A 154 -3.86 -9.33 3.23
C CYS A 154 -3.15 -10.33 2.27
N GLN A 155 -2.57 -9.87 1.17
CA GLN A 155 -1.82 -10.72 0.24
C GLN A 155 -0.60 -11.39 0.91
N GLY A 156 0.10 -10.73 1.81
CA GLY A 156 1.15 -11.35 2.62
C GLY A 156 0.64 -12.54 3.44
N GLY A 157 -0.65 -12.57 3.75
CA GLY A 157 -1.25 -13.68 4.49
C GLY A 157 -1.28 -15.00 3.71
N TRP A 158 -1.68 -15.01 2.43
CA TRP A 158 -1.65 -16.26 1.66
C TRP A 158 -0.20 -16.70 1.37
N MET A 159 0.73 -15.75 1.16
CA MET A 159 2.15 -16.07 1.02
C MET A 159 2.70 -16.69 2.30
N SER A 160 2.40 -16.08 3.45
CA SER A 160 2.77 -16.60 4.78
C SER A 160 2.20 -17.99 5.05
N ALA A 161 0.96 -18.26 4.63
CA ALA A 161 0.36 -19.59 4.74
C ALA A 161 1.09 -20.63 3.90
N MET A 162 1.50 -20.28 2.68
CA MET A 162 2.30 -21.16 1.82
C MET A 162 3.68 -21.43 2.43
N ILE A 163 4.33 -20.43 3.01
CA ILE A 163 5.62 -20.60 3.70
C ILE A 163 5.47 -21.53 4.90
N ALA A 164 4.45 -21.30 5.73
CA ALA A 164 4.19 -22.16 6.90
C ALA A 164 3.90 -23.63 6.51
N ALA A 165 3.21 -23.84 5.39
CA ALA A 165 2.94 -25.18 4.88
C ALA A 165 4.19 -25.86 4.28
N ARG A 166 5.04 -25.11 3.56
CA ARG A 166 6.25 -25.68 2.92
C ARG A 166 7.43 -25.82 3.88
N PHE A 167 7.54 -24.91 4.85
CA PHE A 167 8.69 -24.80 5.76
C PHE A 167 8.23 -24.66 7.22
N PRO A 168 7.52 -25.65 7.78
CA PRO A 168 6.93 -25.54 9.11
C PRO A 168 7.96 -25.28 10.22
N ASP A 169 9.19 -25.75 10.05
CA ASP A 169 10.27 -25.54 11.03
C ASP A 169 10.71 -24.08 11.12
N LYS A 170 10.48 -23.26 10.07
CA LYS A 170 10.80 -21.85 10.02
C LYS A 170 9.73 -20.95 10.67
N VAL A 171 8.56 -21.49 10.95
CA VAL A 171 7.43 -20.73 11.50
C VAL A 171 7.13 -21.18 12.92
N ASN A 172 7.29 -20.29 13.90
CA ASN A 172 6.95 -20.55 15.28
C ASN A 172 5.44 -20.40 15.54
N SER A 173 4.88 -19.33 15.00
CA SER A 173 3.43 -19.05 15.02
C SER A 173 3.04 -18.33 13.73
N LEU A 174 1.80 -18.51 13.30
CA LEU A 174 1.24 -17.88 12.11
C LEU A 174 0.00 -17.08 12.48
N VAL A 175 -0.01 -15.82 12.13
CA VAL A 175 -1.17 -14.92 12.23
C VAL A 175 -1.55 -14.50 10.81
N LEU A 176 -2.82 -14.68 10.45
CA LEU A 176 -3.38 -14.28 9.16
C LEU A 176 -4.43 -13.17 9.38
N ALA A 177 -4.16 -11.98 8.88
CA ALA A 177 -5.03 -10.83 9.02
C ALA A 177 -5.57 -10.39 7.65
N GLY A 178 -6.89 -10.57 7.43
CA GLY A 178 -7.55 -10.23 6.17
C GLY A 178 -6.99 -10.98 4.95
N ALA A 179 -6.47 -12.20 5.16
CA ALA A 179 -5.78 -12.97 4.14
C ALA A 179 -6.78 -13.68 3.20
N PRO A 180 -6.66 -13.53 1.87
CA PRO A 180 -7.49 -14.23 0.90
C PRO A 180 -6.99 -15.68 0.68
N ILE A 181 -7.28 -16.56 1.63
CA ILE A 181 -6.82 -17.97 1.61
C ILE A 181 -7.67 -18.82 0.66
N ASP A 182 -8.99 -18.63 0.72
CA ASP A 182 -9.94 -19.27 -0.20
C ASP A 182 -10.69 -18.17 -0.97
N THR A 183 -10.30 -17.98 -2.23
CA THR A 183 -10.90 -16.96 -3.11
C THR A 183 -12.32 -17.31 -3.54
N ASP A 184 -12.75 -18.57 -3.35
CA ASP A 184 -14.09 -19.03 -3.65
C ASP A 184 -15.04 -18.95 -2.46
N ALA A 185 -14.53 -18.75 -1.25
CA ALA A 185 -15.35 -18.60 -0.07
C ALA A 185 -16.18 -17.31 -0.09
N GLY A 186 -17.42 -17.43 0.35
CA GLY A 186 -18.33 -16.28 0.50
C GLY A 186 -18.79 -15.64 -0.83
N ASN A 187 -19.46 -14.48 -0.70
CA ASN A 187 -20.04 -13.72 -1.82
C ASN A 187 -19.59 -12.26 -1.84
N GLY A 188 -18.30 -12.01 -1.58
CA GLY A 188 -17.74 -10.66 -1.54
C GLY A 188 -17.77 -9.94 -2.90
N SER A 189 -17.79 -8.61 -2.87
CA SER A 189 -17.80 -7.76 -4.08
C SER A 189 -16.56 -7.98 -4.96
N ILE A 190 -15.40 -8.23 -4.37
CA ILE A 190 -14.15 -8.50 -5.10
C ILE A 190 -14.29 -9.80 -5.92
N LYS A 191 -14.83 -10.88 -5.31
CA LYS A 191 -15.10 -12.13 -6.03
C LYS A 191 -16.02 -11.90 -7.22
N GLN A 192 -17.12 -11.18 -7.01
CA GLN A 192 -18.07 -10.87 -8.09
C GLN A 192 -17.40 -10.07 -9.22
N MET A 193 -16.60 -9.06 -8.89
CA MET A 193 -15.87 -8.26 -9.87
C MET A 193 -14.89 -9.12 -10.67
N VAL A 194 -14.13 -10.00 -10.03
CA VAL A 194 -13.18 -10.89 -10.71
C VAL A 194 -13.88 -11.86 -11.64
N HIS A 195 -15.01 -12.47 -11.20
CA HIS A 195 -15.79 -13.38 -12.05
C HIS A 195 -16.46 -12.68 -13.25
N GLN A 196 -16.76 -11.39 -13.14
CA GLN A 196 -17.34 -10.59 -14.24
C GLN A 196 -16.29 -10.04 -15.19
N SER A 197 -15.02 -10.02 -14.80
CA SER A 197 -13.93 -9.47 -15.60
C SER A 197 -13.21 -10.60 -16.35
N PRO A 198 -13.19 -10.61 -17.69
CA PRO A 198 -12.44 -11.60 -18.46
C PRO A 198 -10.92 -11.39 -18.25
N ALA A 199 -10.14 -12.47 -18.37
CA ALA A 199 -8.69 -12.40 -18.25
C ALA A 199 -8.06 -11.37 -19.22
N SER A 200 -8.61 -11.26 -20.44
CA SER A 200 -8.17 -10.29 -21.45
C SER A 200 -8.23 -8.84 -20.98
N PHE A 201 -9.15 -8.50 -20.08
CA PHE A 201 -9.21 -7.17 -19.47
C PHE A 201 -7.92 -6.82 -18.69
N TYR A 202 -7.42 -7.78 -17.93
CA TYR A 202 -6.17 -7.57 -17.17
C TYR A 202 -4.94 -7.56 -18.11
N GLU A 203 -4.95 -8.38 -19.15
CA GLU A 203 -3.91 -8.36 -20.19
C GLU A 203 -3.85 -7.00 -20.90
N GLU A 204 -5.00 -6.41 -21.23
CA GLU A 204 -5.08 -5.07 -21.81
C GLU A 204 -4.52 -4.00 -20.84
N LEU A 205 -4.82 -4.07 -19.53
CA LEU A 205 -4.26 -3.16 -18.54
C LEU A 205 -2.73 -3.27 -18.45
N VAL A 206 -2.18 -4.48 -18.53
CA VAL A 206 -0.73 -4.72 -18.59
C VAL A 206 -0.15 -4.11 -19.87
N ALA A 207 -0.79 -4.32 -21.01
CA ALA A 207 -0.36 -3.74 -22.29
C ALA A 207 -0.35 -2.20 -22.26
N LEU A 208 -1.43 -1.59 -21.75
CA LEU A 208 -1.54 -0.14 -21.53
C LEU A 208 -0.48 0.40 -20.56
N GLY A 209 -0.06 -0.44 -19.60
CA GLY A 209 1.01 -0.12 -18.65
C GLY A 209 2.41 -0.28 -19.22
N GLY A 210 2.57 -0.64 -20.49
CA GLY A 210 3.88 -0.91 -21.11
C GLY A 210 4.50 -2.22 -20.64
N GLY A 211 3.69 -3.24 -20.40
CA GLY A 211 4.11 -4.55 -19.89
C GLY A 211 4.07 -4.69 -18.37
N LEU A 212 3.57 -3.66 -17.67
CA LEU A 212 3.43 -3.67 -16.21
C LEU A 212 1.99 -3.35 -15.80
N MET A 213 1.45 -4.07 -14.83
CA MET A 213 0.22 -3.68 -14.16
C MET A 213 0.51 -2.46 -13.29
N LYS A 214 0.08 -1.28 -13.73
CA LYS A 214 0.30 -0.04 -12.97
C LYS A 214 -0.61 0.03 -11.75
N GLY A 215 -0.06 0.41 -10.58
CA GLY A 215 -0.82 0.55 -9.33
C GLY A 215 -2.04 1.47 -9.45
N LYS A 216 -1.96 2.51 -10.29
CA LYS A 216 -3.11 3.41 -10.57
C LYS A 216 -4.33 2.70 -11.17
N PHE A 217 -4.15 1.61 -11.93
CA PHE A 217 -5.28 0.84 -12.47
C PHE A 217 -5.97 0.04 -11.36
N MET A 218 -5.19 -0.54 -10.45
CA MET A 218 -5.74 -1.21 -9.27
C MET A 218 -6.44 -0.23 -8.33
N LEU A 219 -5.81 0.91 -8.05
CA LEU A 219 -6.41 1.97 -7.23
C LEU A 219 -7.75 2.45 -7.81
N GLN A 220 -7.84 2.59 -9.14
CA GLN A 220 -9.08 2.95 -9.81
C GLN A 220 -10.16 1.88 -9.59
N GLY A 221 -9.81 0.59 -9.65
CA GLY A 221 -10.72 -0.51 -9.33
C GLY A 221 -11.25 -0.44 -7.90
N TRP A 222 -10.39 -0.19 -6.92
CA TRP A 222 -10.78 -0.02 -5.52
C TRP A 222 -11.73 1.18 -5.33
N LYS A 223 -11.39 2.35 -5.89
CA LYS A 223 -12.24 3.55 -5.81
C LYS A 223 -13.63 3.32 -6.43
N ASN A 224 -13.70 2.57 -7.51
CA ASN A 224 -14.98 2.25 -8.18
C ASN A 224 -15.88 1.31 -7.36
N MET A 225 -15.36 0.57 -6.38
CA MET A 225 -16.21 -0.23 -5.49
C MET A 225 -17.03 0.61 -4.51
N HIS A 226 -16.53 1.79 -4.12
CA HIS A 226 -17.19 2.71 -3.21
C HIS A 226 -17.10 4.16 -3.71
N PRO A 227 -17.71 4.48 -4.86
CA PRO A 227 -17.50 5.76 -5.53
C PRO A 227 -17.94 6.97 -4.70
N GLY A 228 -19.03 6.85 -3.93
CA GLY A 228 -19.50 7.93 -3.04
C GLY A 228 -18.47 8.27 -1.97
N GLN A 229 -17.82 7.27 -1.39
CA GLN A 229 -16.75 7.47 -0.41
C GLN A 229 -15.54 8.13 -1.08
N HIS A 230 -14.98 7.50 -2.09
CA HIS A 230 -13.66 7.87 -2.61
C HIS A 230 -13.64 9.08 -3.54
N TYR A 231 -14.76 9.41 -4.17
CA TYR A 231 -14.81 10.57 -5.07
C TYR A 231 -15.50 11.79 -4.46
N VAL A 232 -16.16 11.62 -3.31
CA VAL A 232 -16.87 12.73 -2.64
C VAL A 232 -16.41 12.86 -1.18
N GLN A 233 -16.64 11.83 -0.36
CA GLN A 233 -16.40 11.93 1.08
C GLN A 233 -14.93 12.15 1.41
N ASP A 234 -14.00 11.42 0.80
CA ASP A 234 -12.56 11.59 1.05
C ASP A 234 -12.09 13.03 0.76
N HIS A 235 -12.68 13.70 -0.25
CA HIS A 235 -12.37 15.10 -0.56
C HIS A 235 -12.98 16.08 0.45
N VAL A 236 -14.17 15.78 0.96
CA VAL A 236 -14.80 16.55 2.03
C VAL A 236 -14.00 16.43 3.31
N ASP A 237 -13.63 15.22 3.68
CA ASP A 237 -12.83 14.94 4.88
C ASP A 237 -11.45 15.64 4.80
N LEU A 238 -10.79 15.58 3.63
CA LEU A 238 -9.54 16.32 3.41
C LEU A 238 -9.75 17.84 3.60
N TYR A 239 -10.81 18.40 3.05
CA TYR A 239 -11.09 19.83 3.17
C TYR A 239 -11.42 20.25 4.61
N GLU A 240 -12.16 19.41 5.35
CA GLU A 240 -12.52 19.70 6.74
C GLU A 240 -11.29 19.68 7.66
N HIS A 241 -10.30 18.80 7.38
CA HIS A 241 -9.10 18.61 8.18
C HIS A 241 -7.83 19.25 7.59
N ILE A 242 -7.98 20.16 6.61
CA ILE A 242 -6.83 20.74 5.88
C ILE A 242 -5.87 21.55 6.77
N ASP A 243 -6.33 22.01 7.91
CA ASP A 243 -5.54 22.78 8.88
C ASP A 243 -5.02 21.90 10.03
N ASP A 244 -5.37 20.61 10.08
CA ASP A 244 -4.89 19.70 11.09
C ASP A 244 -3.41 19.37 10.83
N PRO A 245 -2.55 19.40 11.86
CA PRO A 245 -1.15 19.02 11.68
C PRO A 245 -1.07 17.52 11.36
N ALA A 246 -0.42 17.19 10.26
CA ALA A 246 -0.15 15.82 9.85
C ALA A 246 0.93 15.17 10.73
#